data_fefc5ef8f25333ecb78f0bc741e60f34
#
_entry.id   fefc5ef8f25333ecb78f0bc741e60f34
#
_cell.length_a   1.000
_cell.length_b   1.000
_cell.length_c   1.000
_cell.angle_alpha   90.00
_cell.angle_beta   90.00
_cell.angle_gamma   90.00
#
_symmetry.space_group_name_H-M   'P 1'
#
loop_
_entity.id
_entity.type
_entity.pdbx_description
1 polymer ?
#
loop_
_entity_poly.entity_id
_entity_poly.type
_entity_poly.pdbx_seq_one_letter_code
_entity_poly.pdbx_strand_id
1 'polypeptide(L)'
;EWREKINDQAWRDRWDWAHTISAWIPSILWGAAFANLVQGMRIEVIDTASGAPVPAGEVPAETLIDGASHQITGGLAGMLTPFTLLGGAAVCLLFITHGALFTALKTGGELSRRALRLARGSSMISTLVCSAWMLWAQLAHSLNALAWIPLILAALALIGSLVLTRQGREGRAFALHFAGIAFAVVFIFSTTAPNVM
;
A
#
# COMPACT_ATOMS: atom_id res chain seq x y z
N GLU A 1 4.53 4.93 -30.29
CA GLU A 1 4.53 3.90 -29.28
C GLU A 1 5.25 2.64 -29.65
N TRP A 2 6.11 2.17 -28.76
CA TRP A 2 7.04 1.08 -29.04
C TRP A 2 6.32 -0.26 -29.32
N ARG A 3 5.17 -0.51 -28.67
CA ARG A 3 4.36 -1.71 -28.84
C ARG A 3 3.96 -1.98 -30.29
N GLU A 4 3.63 -0.93 -31.04
CA GLU A 4 3.15 -1.01 -32.41
C GLU A 4 4.25 -0.86 -33.48
N LYS A 5 5.52 -0.67 -33.07
CA LYS A 5 6.64 -0.48 -34.02
C LYS A 5 6.96 -1.71 -34.85
N ILE A 6 6.72 -2.90 -34.32
CA ILE A 6 6.99 -4.16 -35.01
C ILE A 6 5.69 -4.95 -35.11
N ASN A 7 5.35 -5.40 -36.33
CA ASN A 7 4.17 -6.21 -36.54
C ASN A 7 4.46 -7.68 -36.19
N ASP A 8 4.75 -7.94 -34.92
CA ASP A 8 5.01 -9.26 -34.35
C ASP A 8 4.21 -9.42 -33.05
N GLN A 9 3.48 -10.53 -32.91
CA GLN A 9 2.65 -10.78 -31.73
C GLN A 9 3.50 -11.01 -30.49
N ALA A 10 4.61 -11.72 -30.60
CA ALA A 10 5.51 -11.95 -29.45
C ALA A 10 6.15 -10.65 -28.93
N TRP A 11 6.37 -9.67 -29.83
CA TRP A 11 6.81 -8.33 -29.45
C TRP A 11 5.73 -7.59 -28.66
N ARG A 12 4.49 -7.62 -29.12
CA ARG A 12 3.35 -6.99 -28.45
C ARG A 12 3.12 -7.58 -27.07
N ASP A 13 3.16 -8.91 -26.94
CA ASP A 13 2.97 -9.60 -25.66
C ASP A 13 4.05 -9.21 -24.63
N ARG A 14 5.32 -9.06 -25.06
CA ARG A 14 6.41 -8.59 -24.20
C ARG A 14 6.16 -7.15 -23.71
N TRP A 15 5.69 -6.27 -24.57
CA TRP A 15 5.34 -4.90 -24.18
C TRP A 15 4.13 -4.85 -23.26
N ASP A 16 3.13 -5.68 -23.45
CA ASP A 16 1.97 -5.78 -22.55
C ASP A 16 2.40 -6.24 -21.15
N TRP A 17 3.31 -7.19 -21.05
CA TRP A 17 3.92 -7.58 -19.78
C TRP A 17 4.77 -6.47 -19.17
N ALA A 18 5.59 -5.79 -19.95
CA ALA A 18 6.40 -4.66 -19.48
C ALA A 18 5.51 -3.56 -18.90
N HIS A 19 4.42 -3.20 -19.57
CA HIS A 19 3.43 -2.23 -19.06
C HIS A 19 2.77 -2.71 -17.76
N THR A 20 2.40 -3.97 -17.70
CA THR A 20 1.79 -4.56 -16.49
C THR A 20 2.75 -4.49 -15.29
N ILE A 21 3.98 -4.94 -15.47
CA ILE A 21 5.00 -4.92 -14.42
C ILE A 21 5.33 -3.48 -14.00
N SER A 22 5.46 -2.55 -14.96
CA SER A 22 5.74 -1.14 -14.67
C SER A 22 4.63 -0.45 -13.88
N ALA A 23 3.39 -0.93 -13.93
CA ALA A 23 2.29 -0.44 -13.13
C ALA A 23 2.26 -1.08 -11.72
N TRP A 24 2.63 -2.35 -11.59
CA TRP A 24 2.60 -3.06 -10.32
C TRP A 24 3.73 -2.67 -9.40
N ILE A 25 4.96 -2.54 -9.93
CA ILE A 25 6.14 -2.19 -9.12
C ILE A 25 5.93 -0.90 -8.31
N PRO A 26 5.54 0.24 -8.92
CA PRO A 26 5.30 1.46 -8.15
C PRO A 26 4.18 1.29 -7.11
N SER A 27 3.11 0.55 -7.42
CA SER A 27 2.01 0.31 -6.49
C SER A 27 2.48 -0.46 -5.26
N ILE A 28 3.30 -1.50 -5.45
CA ILE A 28 3.89 -2.30 -4.36
C ILE A 28 4.87 -1.46 -3.54
N LEU A 29 5.72 -0.66 -4.20
CA LEU A 29 6.69 0.20 -3.51
C LEU A 29 6.00 1.28 -2.68
N TRP A 30 4.92 1.90 -3.18
CA TRP A 30 4.12 2.85 -2.41
C TRP A 30 3.49 2.19 -1.18
N GLY A 31 2.93 0.99 -1.34
CA GLY A 31 2.37 0.26 -0.21
C GLY A 31 3.42 -0.14 0.81
N ALA A 32 4.61 -0.56 0.36
CA ALA A 32 5.73 -0.84 1.24
C ALA A 32 6.23 0.43 1.97
N ALA A 33 6.24 1.58 1.29
CA ALA A 33 6.61 2.87 1.90
C ALA A 33 5.62 3.27 3.02
N PHE A 34 4.31 3.17 2.77
CA PHE A 34 3.30 3.41 3.81
C PHE A 34 3.39 2.41 4.97
N ALA A 35 3.71 1.16 4.69
CA ALA A 35 3.89 0.16 5.73
C ALA A 35 5.16 0.44 6.57
N ASN A 36 6.25 0.92 5.96
CA ASN A 36 7.43 1.38 6.70
C ASN A 36 7.12 2.60 7.57
N LEU A 37 6.23 3.50 7.15
CA LEU A 37 5.78 4.61 7.98
C LEU A 37 5.09 4.10 9.26
N VAL A 38 4.30 3.03 9.16
CA VAL A 38 3.61 2.42 10.30
C VAL A 38 4.55 1.58 11.17
N GLN A 39 5.43 0.79 10.56
CA GLN A 39 6.38 -0.07 11.27
C GLN A 39 7.50 0.72 11.95
N GLY A 40 7.82 1.90 11.41
CA GLY A 40 9.02 2.64 11.72
C GLY A 40 10.25 2.14 10.96
N MET A 41 11.18 3.04 10.71
CA MET A 41 12.47 2.74 10.07
C MET A 41 13.56 2.70 11.14
N ARG A 42 14.53 1.82 10.97
CA ARG A 42 15.71 1.80 11.86
C ARG A 42 16.59 3.01 11.55
N ILE A 43 16.75 3.86 12.55
CA ILE A 43 17.63 5.02 12.49
C ILE A 43 18.75 4.78 13.49
N GLU A 44 19.99 4.94 13.07
CA GLU A 44 21.17 4.93 13.91
C GLU A 44 21.81 6.32 13.89
N VAL A 45 22.33 6.75 15.02
CA VAL A 45 23.14 7.95 15.12
C VAL A 45 24.59 7.54 14.85
N ILE A 46 25.21 8.17 13.88
CA ILE A 46 26.59 7.90 13.49
C ILE A 46 27.42 9.13 13.80
N ASP A 47 28.48 8.95 14.57
CA ASP A 47 29.50 9.98 14.76
C ASP A 47 30.16 10.30 13.43
N THR A 48 30.02 11.53 12.97
CA THR A 48 30.56 12.00 11.69
C THR A 48 32.08 12.04 11.63
N ALA A 49 32.75 12.09 12.76
CA ALA A 49 34.20 12.12 12.84
C ALA A 49 34.82 10.72 12.69
N SER A 50 34.22 9.72 13.35
CA SER A 50 34.71 8.35 13.34
C SER A 50 34.00 7.42 12.36
N GLY A 51 32.80 7.80 11.88
CA GLY A 51 31.91 6.94 11.06
C GLY A 51 31.33 5.76 11.83
N ALA A 52 31.48 5.72 13.17
CA ALA A 52 31.01 4.63 13.99
C ALA A 52 29.60 4.93 14.55
N PRO A 53 28.75 3.89 14.75
CA PRO A 53 27.44 4.08 15.39
C PRO A 53 27.65 4.46 16.86
N VAL A 54 26.88 5.45 17.31
CA VAL A 54 26.85 5.89 18.71
C VAL A 54 25.85 5.02 19.47
N PRO A 55 26.23 4.38 20.59
CA PRO A 55 25.33 3.58 21.40
C PRO A 55 24.11 4.40 21.87
N ALA A 56 22.91 3.82 21.80
CA ALA A 56 21.67 4.52 22.13
C ALA A 56 21.65 5.15 23.53
N GLY A 57 22.40 4.57 24.51
CA GLY A 57 22.54 5.11 25.88
C GLY A 57 23.49 6.30 25.99
N GLU A 58 24.30 6.56 24.97
CA GLU A 58 25.28 7.67 24.96
C GLU A 58 24.76 8.87 24.16
N VAL A 59 23.64 8.72 23.47
CA VAL A 59 23.00 9.82 22.74
C VAL A 59 22.12 10.59 23.73
N PRO A 60 22.43 11.85 24.05
CA PRO A 60 21.55 12.67 24.90
C PRO A 60 20.18 12.83 24.24
N ALA A 61 19.10 12.67 25.00
CA ALA A 61 17.72 12.73 24.52
C ALA A 61 17.34 14.10 23.91
N GLU A 62 18.11 15.14 24.18
CA GLU A 62 17.76 16.53 23.85
C GLU A 62 18.68 17.18 22.81
N THR A 63 19.73 16.52 22.33
CA THR A 63 20.73 17.19 21.50
C THR A 63 21.14 16.36 20.29
N LEU A 64 21.10 17.02 19.15
CA LEU A 64 22.01 16.69 18.04
C LEU A 64 23.43 16.82 18.60
N ILE A 65 24.09 15.71 18.81
CA ILE A 65 25.50 15.71 19.19
C ILE A 65 26.26 16.38 18.05
N ASP A 66 27.06 17.39 18.37
CA ASP A 66 27.99 17.99 17.40
C ASP A 66 28.85 16.86 16.82
N GLY A 67 28.81 16.74 15.47
CA GLY A 67 29.52 15.70 14.75
C GLY A 67 28.77 14.38 14.57
N ALA A 68 27.53 14.24 15.08
CA ALA A 68 26.71 13.06 14.87
C ALA A 68 25.66 13.26 13.75
N SER A 69 25.34 12.22 13.00
CA SER A 69 24.29 12.24 11.99
C SER A 69 23.33 11.09 12.17
N HIS A 70 22.05 11.32 11.86
CA HIS A 70 21.02 10.31 11.84
C HIS A 70 21.00 9.65 10.47
N GLN A 71 21.21 8.35 10.42
CA GLN A 71 21.17 7.58 9.15
C GLN A 71 20.20 6.42 9.24
N ILE A 72 19.49 6.19 8.14
CA ILE A 72 18.65 5.02 7.99
C ILE A 72 19.55 3.82 7.71
N THR A 73 19.51 2.83 8.58
CA THR A 73 20.34 1.63 8.48
C THR A 73 19.58 0.44 7.89
N GLY A 74 20.32 -0.54 7.37
CA GLY A 74 19.74 -1.73 6.75
C GLY A 74 19.42 -1.58 5.26
N GLY A 75 19.54 -0.37 4.69
CA GLY A 75 19.32 -0.12 3.26
C GLY A 75 17.94 -0.57 2.78
N LEU A 76 17.79 -0.77 1.48
CA LEU A 76 16.52 -1.19 0.88
C LEU A 76 16.05 -2.56 1.38
N ALA A 77 16.98 -3.49 1.63
CA ALA A 77 16.64 -4.82 2.13
C ALA A 77 16.03 -4.78 3.55
N GLY A 78 16.50 -3.87 4.40
CA GLY A 78 15.95 -3.66 5.74
C GLY A 78 14.54 -3.08 5.75
N MET A 79 14.14 -2.41 4.67
CA MET A 79 12.79 -1.86 4.49
C MET A 79 11.79 -2.87 3.92
N LEU A 80 12.25 -3.98 3.35
CA LEU A 80 11.41 -5.02 2.75
C LEU A 80 11.19 -6.18 3.72
N THR A 81 10.38 -5.93 4.74
CA THR A 81 9.95 -6.94 5.71
C THR A 81 8.68 -7.67 5.24
N PRO A 82 8.32 -8.82 5.81
CA PRO A 82 7.03 -9.48 5.51
C PRO A 82 5.82 -8.55 5.70
N PHE A 83 5.87 -7.68 6.73
CA PHE A 83 4.83 -6.69 6.99
C PHE A 83 4.73 -5.65 5.88
N THR A 84 5.87 -5.10 5.44
CA THR A 84 5.89 -4.07 4.38
C THR A 84 5.56 -4.64 3.01
N LEU A 85 5.97 -5.87 2.72
CA LEU A 85 5.59 -6.58 1.50
C LEU A 85 4.09 -6.88 1.45
N LEU A 86 3.49 -7.25 2.58
CA LEU A 86 2.04 -7.42 2.67
C LEU A 86 1.30 -6.09 2.46
N GLY A 87 1.81 -4.98 3.00
CA GLY A 87 1.30 -3.63 2.72
C GLY A 87 1.40 -3.26 1.24
N GLY A 88 2.53 -3.59 0.60
CA GLY A 88 2.72 -3.45 -0.84
C GLY A 88 1.68 -4.23 -1.65
N ALA A 89 1.47 -5.49 -1.31
CA ALA A 89 0.46 -6.34 -1.94
C ALA A 89 -0.96 -5.79 -1.72
N ALA A 90 -1.28 -5.28 -0.53
CA ALA A 90 -2.57 -4.67 -0.23
C ALA A 90 -2.85 -3.47 -1.14
N VAL A 91 -1.92 -2.52 -1.27
CA VAL A 91 -2.08 -1.34 -2.12
C VAL A 91 -2.20 -1.72 -3.60
N CYS A 92 -1.36 -2.64 -4.07
CA CYS A 92 -1.44 -3.13 -5.46
C CYS A 92 -2.83 -3.74 -5.76
N LEU A 93 -3.34 -4.59 -4.88
CA LEU A 93 -4.66 -5.22 -5.02
C LEU A 93 -5.81 -4.19 -4.94
N LEU A 94 -5.70 -3.19 -4.06
CA LEU A 94 -6.65 -2.08 -4.00
C LEU A 94 -6.68 -1.31 -5.34
N PHE A 95 -5.52 -1.00 -5.91
CA PHE A 95 -5.43 -0.29 -7.19
C PHE A 95 -5.97 -1.11 -8.36
N ILE A 96 -5.65 -2.41 -8.43
CA ILE A 96 -6.21 -3.32 -9.45
C ILE A 96 -7.75 -3.34 -9.34
N THR A 97 -8.29 -3.51 -8.13
CA THR A 97 -9.74 -3.57 -7.90
C THR A 97 -10.42 -2.24 -8.24
N HIS A 98 -9.84 -1.14 -7.79
CA HIS A 98 -10.37 0.20 -8.05
C HIS A 98 -10.38 0.54 -9.53
N GLY A 99 -9.28 0.25 -10.24
CA GLY A 99 -9.16 0.43 -11.67
C GLY A 99 -10.11 -0.46 -12.46
N ALA A 100 -10.31 -1.71 -12.04
CA ALA A 100 -11.27 -2.61 -12.67
C ALA A 100 -12.72 -2.13 -12.49
N LEU A 101 -13.09 -1.66 -11.29
CA LEU A 101 -14.41 -1.06 -11.03
C LEU A 101 -14.63 0.22 -11.85
N PHE A 102 -13.61 1.08 -11.94
CA PHE A 102 -13.67 2.30 -12.75
C PHE A 102 -13.86 1.96 -14.24
N THR A 103 -13.09 1.02 -14.75
CA THR A 103 -13.20 0.57 -16.15
C THR A 103 -14.58 -0.02 -16.41
N ALA A 104 -15.09 -0.87 -15.53
CA ALA A 104 -16.43 -1.43 -15.66
C ALA A 104 -17.52 -0.35 -15.71
N LEU A 105 -17.38 0.69 -14.88
CA LEU A 105 -18.32 1.81 -14.79
C LEU A 105 -18.28 2.74 -16.02
N LYS A 106 -17.10 2.95 -16.61
CA LYS A 106 -16.88 3.95 -17.68
C LYS A 106 -16.92 3.38 -19.09
N THR A 107 -16.94 2.05 -19.25
CA THR A 107 -16.95 1.39 -20.56
C THR A 107 -18.22 0.56 -20.74
N GLY A 108 -18.42 0.05 -21.95
CA GLY A 108 -19.54 -0.82 -22.27
C GLY A 108 -19.08 -2.12 -22.94
N GLY A 109 -20.05 -2.98 -23.24
CA GLY A 109 -19.83 -4.20 -24.03
C GLY A 109 -18.90 -5.21 -23.34
N GLU A 110 -18.02 -5.82 -24.12
CA GLU A 110 -17.14 -6.89 -23.64
C GLU A 110 -16.08 -6.38 -22.67
N LEU A 111 -15.56 -5.15 -22.86
CA LEU A 111 -14.55 -4.57 -21.98
C LEU A 111 -15.09 -4.38 -20.55
N SER A 112 -16.29 -3.83 -20.41
CA SER A 112 -16.96 -3.68 -19.12
C SER A 112 -17.17 -5.04 -18.44
N ARG A 113 -17.63 -6.06 -19.21
CA ARG A 113 -17.82 -7.41 -18.66
C ARG A 113 -16.51 -8.05 -18.16
N ARG A 114 -15.41 -7.86 -18.91
CA ARG A 114 -14.07 -8.35 -18.49
C ARG A 114 -13.58 -7.63 -17.24
N ALA A 115 -13.72 -6.31 -17.20
CA ALA A 115 -13.35 -5.50 -16.06
C ALA A 115 -14.15 -5.91 -14.80
N LEU A 116 -15.46 -6.14 -14.92
CA LEU A 116 -16.29 -6.59 -13.82
C LEU A 116 -15.91 -8.00 -13.32
N ARG A 117 -15.55 -8.91 -14.23
CA ARG A 117 -15.03 -10.24 -13.83
C ARG A 117 -13.74 -10.11 -13.02
N LEU A 118 -12.81 -9.26 -13.46
CA LEU A 118 -11.59 -8.96 -12.72
C LEU A 118 -11.91 -8.35 -11.35
N ALA A 119 -12.79 -7.35 -11.30
CA ALA A 119 -13.20 -6.70 -10.05
C ALA A 119 -13.82 -7.69 -9.06
N ARG A 120 -14.64 -8.65 -9.50
CA ARG A 120 -15.25 -9.67 -8.64
C ARG A 120 -14.21 -10.60 -8.00
N GLY A 121 -13.18 -10.99 -8.74
CA GLY A 121 -12.08 -11.82 -8.23
C GLY A 121 -11.16 -11.03 -7.31
N SER A 122 -10.68 -9.88 -7.78
CA SER A 122 -9.71 -9.07 -7.05
C SER A 122 -10.30 -8.44 -5.79
N SER A 123 -11.58 -8.05 -5.77
CA SER A 123 -12.21 -7.42 -4.59
C SER A 123 -12.22 -8.31 -3.36
N MET A 124 -12.39 -9.62 -3.52
CA MET A 124 -12.31 -10.55 -2.39
C MET A 124 -10.89 -10.62 -1.83
N ILE A 125 -9.91 -10.78 -2.71
CA ILE A 125 -8.50 -10.89 -2.31
C ILE A 125 -8.02 -9.58 -1.70
N SER A 126 -8.34 -8.43 -2.30
CA SER A 126 -7.95 -7.12 -1.79
C SER A 126 -8.56 -6.82 -0.43
N THR A 127 -9.84 -7.16 -0.21
CA THR A 127 -10.49 -7.00 1.08
C THR A 127 -9.82 -7.83 2.15
N LEU A 128 -9.52 -9.12 1.88
CA LEU A 128 -8.86 -10.00 2.83
C LEU A 128 -7.44 -9.52 3.17
N VAL A 129 -6.63 -9.25 2.15
CA VAL A 129 -5.23 -8.85 2.33
C VAL A 129 -5.13 -7.49 3.01
N CYS A 130 -5.95 -6.51 2.61
CA CYS A 130 -5.96 -5.19 3.21
C CYS A 130 -6.42 -5.23 4.67
N SER A 131 -7.51 -5.97 4.97
CA SER A 131 -7.99 -6.13 6.35
C SER A 131 -7.00 -6.87 7.23
N ALA A 132 -6.34 -7.91 6.73
CA ALA A 132 -5.30 -8.64 7.45
C ALA A 132 -4.09 -7.74 7.75
N TRP A 133 -3.64 -6.95 6.77
CA TRP A 133 -2.55 -6.00 6.97
C TRP A 133 -2.90 -4.91 7.98
N MET A 134 -4.08 -4.29 7.87
CA MET A 134 -4.53 -3.26 8.83
C MET A 134 -4.66 -3.83 10.25
N LEU A 135 -5.17 -5.05 10.39
CA LEU A 135 -5.27 -5.72 11.69
C LEU A 135 -3.88 -6.00 12.28
N TRP A 136 -2.95 -6.49 11.47
CA TRP A 136 -1.56 -6.66 11.90
C TRP A 136 -0.92 -5.34 12.32
N ALA A 137 -1.09 -4.28 11.53
CA ALA A 137 -0.62 -2.94 11.84
C ALA A 137 -1.15 -2.44 13.19
N GLN A 138 -2.46 -2.59 13.44
CA GLN A 138 -3.11 -2.16 14.67
C GLN A 138 -2.62 -2.94 15.89
N LEU A 139 -2.44 -4.27 15.76
CA LEU A 139 -2.07 -5.11 16.90
C LEU A 139 -0.59 -5.07 17.25
N ALA A 140 0.28 -4.92 16.23
CA ALA A 140 1.73 -5.03 16.42
C ALA A 140 2.46 -3.67 16.44
N HIS A 141 1.91 -2.64 15.80
CA HIS A 141 2.62 -1.38 15.60
C HIS A 141 1.87 -0.16 16.11
N SER A 142 0.55 -0.24 16.38
CA SER A 142 -0.22 0.91 16.85
C SER A 142 -0.48 0.82 18.34
N LEU A 143 -0.21 1.93 19.05
CA LEU A 143 -0.62 2.12 20.45
C LEU A 143 -1.90 2.96 20.55
N ASN A 144 -2.42 3.49 19.44
CA ASN A 144 -3.56 4.38 19.41
C ASN A 144 -4.88 3.60 19.30
N ALA A 145 -5.65 3.58 20.37
CA ALA A 145 -6.97 2.93 20.39
C ALA A 145 -7.97 3.60 19.43
N LEU A 146 -7.84 4.89 19.11
CA LEU A 146 -8.73 5.58 18.19
C LEU A 146 -8.55 5.11 16.73
N ALA A 147 -7.39 4.53 16.39
CA ALA A 147 -7.15 3.99 15.07
C ALA A 147 -8.04 2.78 14.72
N TRP A 148 -8.69 2.14 15.70
CA TRP A 148 -9.71 1.13 15.44
C TRP A 148 -10.91 1.67 14.66
N ILE A 149 -11.26 2.95 14.83
CA ILE A 149 -12.40 3.56 14.14
C ILE A 149 -12.20 3.57 12.63
N PRO A 150 -11.15 4.20 12.07
CA PRO A 150 -10.92 4.16 10.62
C PRO A 150 -10.63 2.76 10.09
N LEU A 151 -10.02 1.85 10.87
CA LEU A 151 -9.84 0.46 10.49
C LEU A 151 -11.18 -0.23 10.23
N ILE A 152 -12.11 -0.14 11.19
CA ILE A 152 -13.45 -0.75 11.08
C ILE A 152 -14.21 -0.15 9.90
N LEU A 153 -14.17 1.18 9.73
CA LEU A 153 -14.83 1.86 8.62
C LEU A 153 -14.25 1.44 7.27
N ALA A 154 -12.92 1.30 7.16
CA ALA A 154 -12.27 0.80 5.96
C ALA A 154 -12.70 -0.64 5.63
N ALA A 155 -12.67 -1.53 6.62
CA ALA A 155 -13.09 -2.93 6.44
C ALA A 155 -14.56 -3.04 6.00
N LEU A 156 -15.47 -2.31 6.66
CA LEU A 156 -16.90 -2.29 6.31
C LEU A 156 -17.13 -1.75 4.90
N ALA A 157 -16.42 -0.68 4.51
CA ALA A 157 -16.52 -0.10 3.18
C ALA A 157 -16.01 -1.07 2.10
N LEU A 158 -14.88 -1.77 2.34
CA LEU A 158 -14.35 -2.77 1.42
C LEU A 158 -15.28 -4.00 1.30
N ILE A 159 -15.84 -4.49 2.42
CA ILE A 159 -16.83 -5.56 2.42
C ILE A 159 -18.10 -5.13 1.66
N GLY A 160 -18.60 -3.93 1.92
CA GLY A 160 -19.75 -3.37 1.21
C GLY A 160 -19.47 -3.25 -0.30
N SER A 161 -18.27 -2.78 -0.69
CA SER A 161 -17.84 -2.75 -2.08
C SER A 161 -17.82 -4.14 -2.72
N LEU A 162 -17.27 -5.14 -2.03
CA LEU A 162 -17.26 -6.54 -2.47
C LEU A 162 -18.67 -7.07 -2.74
N VAL A 163 -19.60 -6.84 -1.81
CA VAL A 163 -21.01 -7.27 -1.94
C VAL A 163 -21.66 -6.60 -3.15
N LEU A 164 -21.52 -5.28 -3.29
CA LEU A 164 -22.09 -4.52 -4.40
C LEU A 164 -21.47 -4.90 -5.75
N THR A 165 -20.17 -5.20 -5.79
CA THR A 165 -19.49 -5.71 -6.98
C THR A 165 -20.09 -7.03 -7.45
N ARG A 166 -20.39 -7.95 -6.52
CA ARG A 166 -21.07 -9.22 -6.83
C ARG A 166 -22.50 -9.04 -7.32
N GLN A 167 -23.20 -8.00 -6.83
CA GLN A 167 -24.55 -7.63 -7.28
C GLN A 167 -24.57 -6.88 -8.62
N GLY A 168 -23.41 -6.55 -9.21
CA GLY A 168 -23.34 -5.77 -10.45
C GLY A 168 -23.71 -4.29 -10.28
N ARG A 169 -23.58 -3.73 -9.07
CA ARG A 169 -23.85 -2.32 -8.77
C ARG A 169 -22.55 -1.51 -8.80
N GLU A 170 -21.97 -1.40 -9.98
CA GLU A 170 -20.59 -0.92 -10.17
C GLU A 170 -20.35 0.48 -9.60
N GLY A 171 -21.27 1.43 -9.80
CA GLY A 171 -21.12 2.81 -9.31
C GLY A 171 -21.08 2.91 -7.79
N ARG A 172 -21.95 2.16 -7.10
CA ARG A 172 -21.95 2.13 -5.63
C ARG A 172 -20.76 1.33 -5.09
N ALA A 173 -20.38 0.26 -5.77
CA ALA A 173 -19.19 -0.52 -5.44
C ALA A 173 -17.94 0.33 -5.53
N PHE A 174 -17.80 1.11 -6.60
CA PHE A 174 -16.69 2.05 -6.79
C PHE A 174 -16.63 3.11 -5.69
N ALA A 175 -17.77 3.71 -5.34
CA ALA A 175 -17.83 4.74 -4.28
C ALA A 175 -17.44 4.17 -2.92
N LEU A 176 -17.94 2.97 -2.55
CA LEU A 176 -17.54 2.33 -1.30
C LEU A 176 -16.09 1.87 -1.32
N HIS A 177 -15.57 1.42 -2.45
CA HIS A 177 -14.15 1.06 -2.57
C HIS A 177 -13.26 2.30 -2.36
N PHE A 178 -13.63 3.43 -2.94
CA PHE A 178 -12.95 4.71 -2.70
C PHE A 178 -12.99 5.10 -1.21
N ALA A 179 -14.16 5.02 -0.58
CA ALA A 179 -14.30 5.28 0.86
C ALA A 179 -13.40 4.34 1.70
N GLY A 180 -13.33 3.05 1.33
CA GLY A 180 -12.44 2.09 1.98
C GLY A 180 -10.96 2.48 1.88
N ILE A 181 -10.51 2.93 0.70
CA ILE A 181 -9.15 3.45 0.51
C ILE A 181 -8.93 4.71 1.37
N ALA A 182 -9.88 5.65 1.37
CA ALA A 182 -9.77 6.88 2.15
C ALA A 182 -9.65 6.59 3.65
N PHE A 183 -10.48 5.69 4.19
CA PHE A 183 -10.39 5.27 5.59
C PHE A 183 -9.11 4.50 5.90
N ALA A 184 -8.58 3.70 4.97
CA ALA A 184 -7.28 3.05 5.13
C ALA A 184 -6.13 4.06 5.22
N VAL A 185 -6.17 5.14 4.45
CA VAL A 185 -5.21 6.25 4.56
C VAL A 185 -5.33 6.94 5.92
N VAL A 186 -6.56 7.28 6.36
CA VAL A 186 -6.80 7.85 7.70
C VAL A 186 -6.30 6.90 8.78
N PHE A 187 -6.49 5.59 8.64
CA PHE A 187 -5.96 4.59 9.56
C PHE A 187 -4.44 4.66 9.67
N ILE A 188 -3.70 4.69 8.55
CA ILE A 188 -2.23 4.77 8.54
C ILE A 188 -1.75 5.96 9.37
N PHE A 189 -2.30 7.15 9.13
CA PHE A 189 -1.91 8.35 9.89
C PHE A 189 -2.40 8.33 11.34
N SER A 190 -3.51 7.64 11.63
CA SER A 190 -3.98 7.46 13.00
C SER A 190 -3.08 6.53 13.82
N THR A 191 -2.46 5.53 13.19
CA THR A 191 -1.54 4.61 13.87
C THR A 191 -0.25 5.29 14.31
N THR A 192 0.19 6.32 13.57
CA THR A 192 1.43 7.05 13.85
C THR A 192 1.23 8.27 14.76
N ALA A 193 -0.02 8.71 14.98
CA ALA A 193 -0.30 9.84 15.86
C ALA A 193 -0.13 9.49 17.35
N PRO A 194 0.35 10.43 18.23
CA PRO A 194 0.74 11.81 17.94
C PRO A 194 2.16 11.97 17.37
N ASN A 195 2.96 10.94 17.38
CA ASN A 195 4.38 10.97 17.00
C ASN A 195 4.50 10.49 15.57
N VAL A 196 4.56 11.39 14.60
CA VAL A 196 4.70 11.06 13.18
C VAL A 196 6.17 10.81 12.78
N MET A 197 7.05 10.78 13.72
CA MET A 197 8.48 10.34 13.64
C MET A 197 9.10 10.47 15.02
#